data_e46b016c2532195c3e58dd10df1c7f62
#
_entry.id   e46b016c2532195c3e58dd10df1c7f62
#
_cell.length_a   1.000
_cell.length_b   1.000
_cell.length_c   1.000
_cell.angle_alpha   90.00
_cell.angle_beta   90.00
_cell.angle_gamma   90.00
#
_symmetry.space_group_name_H-M   'P 1'
#
loop_
_entity.id
_entity.type
_entity.pdbx_description
1 polymer ?
#
loop_
_entity_poly.entity_id
_entity_poly.type
_entity_poly.pdbx_seq_one_letter_code
_entity_poly.pdbx_strand_id
1 'polypeptide(L)'
;MRLQESGEMYLESIYVLSKKLNGVHSIDISEHMGYSKPSVSRAMGLLKKGGYIRIDEENHIVLTESGLEIAEKIYQRHTILTSMLVRLGVPEEIAAEDACKMEHAISDVSLEAIRKHMGM
;
A
#
# COMPACT_ATOMS: atom_id res chain seq x y z
N MET A 1 -0.89 10.88 -14.94
CA MET A 1 -0.08 11.34 -13.81
C MET A 1 0.52 10.13 -13.10
N ARG A 2 1.83 10.09 -13.01
CA ARG A 2 2.50 8.97 -12.35
C ARG A 2 2.48 9.14 -10.84
N LEU A 3 1.96 8.14 -10.14
CA LEU A 3 1.89 8.18 -8.69
C LEU A 3 3.27 7.95 -8.07
N GLN A 4 3.63 8.78 -7.09
CA GLN A 4 4.89 8.65 -6.38
C GLN A 4 4.82 7.55 -5.32
N GLU A 5 5.97 7.12 -4.83
CA GLU A 5 6.09 6.08 -3.81
C GLU A 5 5.23 6.36 -2.57
N SER A 6 5.23 7.61 -2.10
CA SER A 6 4.41 7.99 -0.94
C SER A 6 2.92 7.80 -1.20
N GLY A 7 2.46 8.12 -2.40
CA GLY A 7 1.07 7.90 -2.80
C GLY A 7 0.71 6.43 -2.80
N GLU A 8 1.60 5.59 -3.33
CA GLU A 8 1.41 4.12 -3.33
C GLU A 8 1.34 3.58 -1.90
N MET A 9 2.18 4.06 -1.01
CA MET A 9 2.18 3.66 0.40
C MET A 9 0.85 4.00 1.07
N TYR A 10 0.31 5.19 0.81
CA TYR A 10 -0.99 5.59 1.34
C TYR A 10 -2.12 4.70 0.82
N LEU A 11 -2.12 4.41 -0.48
CA LEU A 11 -3.15 3.55 -1.07
C LEU A 11 -3.09 2.14 -0.49
N GLU A 12 -1.90 1.59 -0.32
CA GLU A 12 -1.72 0.29 0.32
C GLU A 12 -2.25 0.29 1.76
N SER A 13 -1.96 1.35 2.52
CA SER A 13 -2.43 1.48 3.90
C SER A 13 -3.95 1.53 3.96
N ILE A 14 -4.59 2.28 3.09
CA ILE A 14 -6.05 2.35 2.99
C ILE A 14 -6.61 0.95 2.69
N TYR A 15 -5.99 0.24 1.76
CA TYR A 15 -6.40 -1.11 1.37
C TYR A 15 -6.35 -2.07 2.56
N VAL A 16 -5.24 -2.09 3.29
CA VAL A 16 -5.06 -2.95 4.47
C VAL A 16 -6.07 -2.60 5.56
N LEU A 17 -6.23 -1.30 5.85
CA LEU A 17 -7.15 -0.84 6.89
C LEU A 17 -8.61 -1.11 6.52
N SER A 18 -8.96 -1.01 5.24
CA SER A 18 -10.32 -1.29 4.76
C SER A 18 -10.76 -2.72 5.04
N LYS A 19 -9.83 -3.65 5.13
CA LYS A 19 -10.12 -5.05 5.46
C LYS A 19 -10.34 -5.28 6.95
N LYS A 20 -9.84 -4.38 7.79
CA LYS A 20 -9.90 -4.52 9.25
C LYS A 20 -10.97 -3.65 9.88
N LEU A 21 -11.33 -2.53 9.25
CA LEU A 21 -12.24 -1.54 9.80
C LEU A 21 -13.50 -1.42 8.95
N ASN A 22 -14.61 -1.06 9.58
CA ASN A 22 -15.88 -0.81 8.88
C ASN A 22 -15.90 0.51 8.11
N GLY A 23 -14.84 1.25 8.13
CA GLY A 23 -14.69 2.51 7.43
C GLY A 23 -13.38 3.12 7.86
N VAL A 24 -12.64 3.69 6.89
CA VAL A 24 -11.33 4.27 7.15
C VAL A 24 -11.43 5.78 7.21
N HIS A 25 -10.89 6.35 8.28
CA HIS A 25 -10.80 7.81 8.45
C HIS A 25 -9.34 8.24 8.39
N SER A 26 -9.11 9.53 8.18
CA SER A 26 -7.74 10.07 8.15
C SER A 26 -6.96 9.77 9.42
N ILE A 27 -7.63 9.76 10.57
CA ILE A 27 -6.97 9.45 11.85
C ILE A 27 -6.45 8.02 11.87
N ASP A 28 -7.17 7.08 11.28
CA ASP A 28 -6.74 5.67 11.19
C ASP A 28 -5.45 5.55 10.40
N ILE A 29 -5.34 6.29 9.30
CA ILE A 29 -4.15 6.30 8.47
C ILE A 29 -2.98 6.93 9.20
N SER A 30 -3.23 8.05 9.90
CA SER A 30 -2.22 8.75 10.69
C SER A 30 -1.62 7.81 11.75
N GLU A 31 -2.47 7.09 12.47
CA GLU A 31 -2.03 6.14 13.50
C GLU A 31 -1.28 4.95 12.90
N HIS A 32 -1.80 4.41 11.80
CA HIS A 32 -1.20 3.26 11.14
C HIS A 32 0.22 3.56 10.59
N MET A 33 0.38 4.72 9.97
CA MET A 33 1.64 5.09 9.31
C MET A 33 2.60 5.86 10.23
N GLY A 34 2.12 6.39 11.34
CA GLY A 34 2.94 7.21 12.22
C GLY A 34 3.21 8.60 11.65
N TYR A 35 2.37 9.08 10.75
CA TYR A 35 2.50 10.41 10.14
C TYR A 35 1.55 11.41 10.81
N SER A 36 1.90 12.69 10.74
CA SER A 36 1.07 13.75 11.32
C SER A 36 -0.27 13.89 10.60
N LYS A 37 -1.30 14.33 11.33
CA LYS A 37 -2.63 14.56 10.76
C LYS A 37 -2.60 15.54 9.58
N PRO A 38 -1.88 16.68 9.66
CA PRO A 38 -1.79 17.59 8.50
C PRO A 38 -1.16 16.94 7.27
N SER A 39 -0.14 16.10 7.45
CA SER A 39 0.50 15.40 6.34
C SER A 39 -0.46 14.44 5.67
N VAL A 40 -1.19 13.65 6.48
CA VAL A 40 -2.18 12.70 5.97
C VAL A 40 -3.32 13.45 5.24
N SER A 41 -3.83 14.51 5.84
CA SER A 41 -4.91 15.30 5.25
C SER A 41 -4.50 15.85 3.88
N ARG A 42 -3.28 16.35 3.76
CA ARG A 42 -2.74 16.87 2.49
C ARG A 42 -2.64 15.76 1.45
N ALA A 43 -2.11 14.60 1.86
CA ALA A 43 -1.99 13.44 0.98
C ALA A 43 -3.36 12.96 0.50
N MET A 44 -4.35 12.91 1.38
CA MET A 44 -5.71 12.49 1.02
C MET A 44 -6.32 13.46 0.02
N GLY A 45 -6.08 14.76 0.18
CA GLY A 45 -6.52 15.77 -0.77
C GLY A 45 -5.95 15.55 -2.17
N LEU A 46 -4.66 15.23 -2.24
CA LEU A 46 -4.00 14.96 -3.52
C LEU A 46 -4.51 13.68 -4.17
N LEU A 47 -4.71 12.62 -3.39
CA LEU A 47 -5.23 11.35 -3.90
C LEU A 47 -6.67 11.48 -4.39
N LYS A 48 -7.49 12.25 -3.68
CA LYS A 48 -8.86 12.54 -4.09
C LYS A 48 -8.88 13.30 -5.41
N LYS A 49 -8.03 14.31 -5.54
CA LYS A 49 -7.91 15.11 -6.75
C LYS A 49 -7.44 14.24 -7.93
N GLY A 50 -6.55 13.28 -7.68
CA GLY A 50 -6.06 12.37 -8.70
C GLY A 50 -7.04 11.27 -9.09
N GLY A 51 -8.16 11.13 -8.39
CA GLY A 51 -9.16 10.11 -8.69
C GLY A 51 -8.86 8.74 -8.11
N TYR A 52 -7.95 8.65 -7.13
CA TYR A 52 -7.58 7.37 -6.52
C TYR A 52 -8.41 7.02 -5.30
N ILE A 53 -8.99 8.03 -4.65
CA ILE A 53 -9.89 7.84 -3.51
C ILE A 53 -11.11 8.74 -3.66
N ARG A 54 -12.17 8.40 -2.92
CA ARG A 54 -13.32 9.26 -2.73
C ARG A 54 -13.68 9.27 -1.25
N ILE A 55 -14.43 10.27 -0.84
CA ILE A 55 -14.92 10.38 0.52
C ILE A 55 -16.43 10.13 0.45
N ASP A 56 -16.92 9.16 1.21
CA ASP A 56 -18.34 8.84 1.19
C ASP A 56 -19.14 9.76 2.12
N GLU A 57 -20.44 9.52 2.21
CA GLU A 57 -21.36 10.34 3.01
C GLU A 57 -21.06 10.28 4.52
N GLU A 58 -20.43 9.21 4.97
CA GLU A 58 -20.05 9.02 6.37
C GLU A 58 -18.62 9.47 6.65
N ASN A 59 -18.03 10.20 5.71
CA ASN A 59 -16.65 10.71 5.78
C ASN A 59 -15.59 9.60 5.81
N HIS A 60 -15.91 8.45 5.23
CA HIS A 60 -14.95 7.36 5.06
C HIS A 60 -14.14 7.55 3.79
N ILE A 61 -12.85 7.20 3.88
CA ILE A 61 -11.96 7.18 2.72
C ILE A 61 -12.14 5.85 2.01
N VAL A 62 -12.54 5.91 0.74
CA VAL A 62 -12.83 4.73 -0.07
C VAL A 62 -11.96 4.74 -1.31
N LEU A 63 -11.32 3.61 -1.61
CA LEU A 63 -10.53 3.47 -2.83
C LEU A 63 -11.46 3.44 -4.04
N THR A 64 -11.12 4.22 -5.05
CA THR A 64 -11.78 4.12 -6.35
C THR A 64 -11.25 2.87 -7.06
N GLU A 65 -11.82 2.53 -8.21
CA GLU A 65 -11.32 1.41 -9.02
C GLU A 65 -9.83 1.58 -9.33
N SER A 66 -9.41 2.80 -9.72
CA SER A 66 -8.00 3.11 -9.99
C SER A 66 -7.12 2.94 -8.77
N GLY A 67 -7.56 3.44 -7.62
CA GLY A 67 -6.81 3.34 -6.37
C GLY A 67 -6.70 1.89 -5.90
N LEU A 68 -7.78 1.15 -6.02
CA LEU A 68 -7.82 -0.27 -5.62
C LEU A 68 -6.84 -1.10 -6.46
N GLU A 69 -6.82 -0.89 -7.77
CA GLU A 69 -5.93 -1.59 -8.68
C GLU A 69 -4.47 -1.40 -8.28
N ILE A 70 -4.07 -0.16 -8.00
CA ILE A 70 -2.71 0.18 -7.57
C ILE A 70 -2.41 -0.45 -6.21
N ALA A 71 -3.32 -0.32 -5.26
CA ALA A 71 -3.15 -0.85 -3.90
C ALA A 71 -2.98 -2.36 -3.90
N GLU A 72 -3.80 -3.08 -4.67
CA GLU A 72 -3.71 -4.53 -4.79
C GLU A 72 -2.38 -4.96 -5.38
N LYS A 73 -1.92 -4.26 -6.43
CA LYS A 73 -0.64 -4.56 -7.07
C LYS A 73 0.53 -4.40 -6.09
N ILE A 74 0.54 -3.32 -5.33
CA ILE A 74 1.58 -3.07 -4.34
C ILE A 74 1.52 -4.09 -3.21
N TYR A 75 0.33 -4.44 -2.76
CA TYR A 75 0.15 -5.43 -1.70
C TYR A 75 0.63 -6.82 -2.15
N GLN A 76 0.38 -7.22 -3.39
CA GLN A 76 0.88 -8.48 -3.95
C GLN A 76 2.40 -8.48 -3.99
N ARG A 77 3.02 -7.37 -4.41
CA ARG A 77 4.48 -7.21 -4.39
C ARG A 77 5.04 -7.40 -2.99
N HIS A 78 4.39 -6.77 -2.01
CA HIS A 78 4.79 -6.89 -0.61
C HIS A 78 4.78 -8.35 -0.16
N THR A 79 3.69 -9.07 -0.45
CA THR A 79 3.53 -10.48 -0.06
C THR A 79 4.60 -11.36 -0.69
N ILE A 80 4.85 -11.20 -1.98
CA ILE A 80 5.84 -12.00 -2.71
C ILE A 80 7.25 -11.75 -2.18
N LEU A 81 7.62 -10.50 -2.02
CA LEU A 81 8.97 -10.13 -1.54
C LEU A 81 9.20 -10.54 -0.09
N THR A 82 8.20 -10.37 0.77
CA THR A 82 8.29 -10.83 2.15
C THR A 82 8.50 -12.34 2.20
N SER A 83 7.71 -13.10 1.45
CA SER A 83 7.82 -14.57 1.39
C SER A 83 9.20 -15.00 0.90
N MET A 84 9.73 -14.33 -0.12
CA MET A 84 11.06 -14.63 -0.64
C MET A 84 12.13 -14.47 0.44
N LEU A 85 12.11 -13.34 1.12
CA LEU A 85 13.12 -13.02 2.14
C LEU A 85 13.03 -13.99 3.33
N VAL A 86 11.81 -14.34 3.74
CA VAL A 86 11.60 -15.32 4.83
C VAL A 86 12.16 -16.68 4.43
N ARG A 87 11.93 -17.12 3.19
CA ARG A 87 12.48 -18.40 2.71
C ARG A 87 14.00 -18.39 2.64
N LEU A 88 14.60 -17.22 2.43
CA LEU A 88 16.06 -17.07 2.45
C LEU A 88 16.64 -17.02 3.86
N GLY A 89 15.80 -17.04 4.89
CA GLY A 89 16.22 -17.06 6.28
C GLY A 89 16.15 -15.71 7.00
N VAL A 90 15.56 -14.71 6.36
CA VAL A 90 15.40 -13.39 6.99
C VAL A 90 14.23 -13.45 7.97
N PRO A 91 14.40 -12.95 9.22
CA PRO A 91 13.28 -12.89 10.17
C PRO A 91 12.10 -12.12 9.60
N GLU A 92 10.91 -12.59 9.90
CA GLU A 92 9.66 -12.06 9.30
C GLU A 92 9.53 -10.54 9.44
N GLU A 93 9.84 -9.99 10.61
CA GLU A 93 9.73 -8.53 10.84
C GLU A 93 10.66 -7.74 9.93
N ILE A 94 11.89 -8.21 9.79
CA ILE A 94 12.89 -7.56 8.92
C ILE A 94 12.50 -7.73 7.46
N ALA A 95 12.03 -8.94 7.10
CA ALA A 95 11.58 -9.23 5.74
C ALA A 95 10.44 -8.29 5.31
N ALA A 96 9.47 -8.07 6.20
CA ALA A 96 8.35 -7.18 5.91
C ALA A 96 8.80 -5.73 5.75
N GLU A 97 9.72 -5.26 6.59
CA GLU A 97 10.28 -3.90 6.48
C GLU A 97 11.02 -3.70 5.17
N ASP A 98 11.87 -4.66 4.80
CA ASP A 98 12.65 -4.56 3.57
C ASP A 98 11.73 -4.68 2.35
N ALA A 99 10.76 -5.58 2.37
CA ALA A 99 9.79 -5.73 1.29
C ALA A 99 9.03 -4.42 1.06
N CYS A 100 8.68 -3.71 2.12
CA CYS A 100 7.98 -2.44 2.04
C CYS A 100 8.80 -1.38 1.26
N LYS A 101 10.11 -1.46 1.35
CA LYS A 101 11.01 -0.57 0.59
C LYS A 101 11.19 -1.05 -0.84
N MET A 102 11.34 -2.36 -1.03
CA MET A 102 11.62 -2.97 -2.33
C MET A 102 10.43 -2.92 -3.28
N GLU A 103 9.21 -3.02 -2.77
CA GLU A 103 8.00 -3.15 -3.58
C GLU A 103 7.75 -1.97 -4.51
N HIS A 104 8.24 -0.79 -4.16
CA HIS A 104 8.07 0.41 -4.96
C HIS A 104 9.15 0.60 -6.02
N ALA A 105 10.25 -0.13 -5.90
CA ALA A 105 11.42 0.03 -6.77
C ALA A 105 11.59 -1.10 -7.78
N ILE A 106 11.12 -2.29 -7.46
CA ILE A 106 11.33 -3.47 -8.30
C ILE A 106 10.49 -3.43 -9.58
N SER A 107 11.07 -3.86 -10.70
CA SER A 107 10.34 -3.93 -11.97
C SER A 107 9.36 -5.10 -11.98
N ASP A 108 8.34 -5.01 -12.83
CA ASP A 108 7.37 -6.09 -13.01
C ASP A 108 8.06 -7.36 -13.51
N VAL A 109 9.08 -7.23 -14.36
CA VAL A 109 9.84 -8.36 -14.90
C VAL A 109 10.54 -9.12 -13.79
N SER A 110 11.25 -8.40 -12.91
CA SER A 110 11.96 -9.01 -11.79
C SER A 110 11.01 -9.65 -10.79
N LEU A 111 9.91 -8.96 -10.50
CA LEU A 111 8.90 -9.48 -9.59
C LEU A 111 8.29 -10.78 -10.09
N GLU A 112 7.95 -10.83 -11.39
CA GLU A 112 7.37 -12.02 -12.01
C GLU A 112 8.34 -13.20 -11.97
N ALA A 113 9.63 -12.94 -12.20
CA ALA A 113 10.67 -13.97 -12.11
C ALA A 113 10.73 -14.54 -10.67
N ILE A 114 10.68 -13.67 -9.68
CA ILE A 114 10.66 -14.09 -8.27
C ILE A 114 9.41 -14.90 -7.97
N ARG A 115 8.25 -14.43 -8.42
CA ARG A 115 6.97 -15.13 -8.21
C ARG A 115 7.02 -16.55 -8.75
N LYS A 116 7.51 -16.72 -9.98
CA LYS A 116 7.63 -18.04 -10.62
C LYS A 116 8.59 -18.94 -9.84
N HIS A 117 9.74 -18.42 -9.44
CA HIS A 117 10.73 -19.17 -8.68
C HIS A 117 10.15 -19.64 -7.34
N MET A 118 9.29 -18.84 -6.73
CA MET A 118 8.65 -19.16 -5.46
C MET A 118 7.49 -20.14 -5.60
N GLY A 119 7.04 -20.41 -6.81
CA GLY A 119 5.91 -21.29 -7.07
C GLY A 119 4.56 -20.66 -6.72
N MET A 120 4.50 -19.37 -6.78
CA MET A 120 3.29 -18.61 -6.41
C MET A 120 2.41 -18.25 -7.61
#